data_6d02d4e03e8c54503c116d71e0890e8c
#
_entry.id   6d02d4e03e8c54503c116d71e0890e8c
#
_cell.length_a   1.000
_cell.length_b   1.000
_cell.length_c   1.000
_cell.angle_alpha   90.00
_cell.angle_beta   90.00
_cell.angle_gamma   90.00
#
_symmetry.space_group_name_H-M   'P 1'
#
loop_
_entity.id
_entity.type
_entity.pdbx_description
1 polymer ?
#
loop_
_entity_poly.entity_id
_entity_poly.type
_entity_poly.pdbx_seq_one_letter_code
_entity_poly.pdbx_strand_id
1 'polypeptide(L)'
;MDETTFSFSRKVLDRAMSVEMNEVNYDSFLTDTTDDDLKAIVKALEENDDADLNELLVDRHIEAREIIDELGEDAKFTIDYLKRINALLEGTPFKLGYRAANEALIYLQASKEFGQPNCVAALDNFTLMKILSRIEGDETKLKITTSEADKERISKAEVNVDEAKQYGDLNILTALRNIINRQLGELKETDAESETDDTEEVATENGEEKVSTEQKKKELQSIKKIDSMLSQLKRDHFVSFWN
;
A
#
# COMPACT_ATOMS: atom_id res chain seq x y z
N MET A 1 -18.66 -11.86 -2.39
CA MET A 1 -19.74 -10.94 -2.84
C MET A 1 -20.61 -11.72 -3.80
N ASP A 2 -21.92 -11.54 -3.75
CA ASP A 2 -22.86 -12.13 -4.69
C ASP A 2 -22.60 -11.53 -6.09
N GLU A 3 -22.54 -12.34 -7.14
CA GLU A 3 -22.32 -11.93 -8.53
C GLU A 3 -23.36 -10.92 -9.05
N THR A 4 -24.46 -10.75 -8.33
CA THR A 4 -25.54 -9.81 -8.64
C THR A 4 -25.39 -8.45 -7.97
N THR A 5 -24.37 -8.25 -7.09
CA THR A 5 -24.18 -6.98 -6.41
C THR A 5 -23.45 -5.99 -7.30
N PHE A 6 -24.05 -4.82 -7.49
CA PHE A 6 -23.40 -3.67 -8.11
C PHE A 6 -22.18 -3.25 -7.29
N SER A 7 -21.17 -2.70 -7.96
CA SER A 7 -19.98 -2.12 -7.30
C SER A 7 -20.39 -1.12 -6.22
N PHE A 8 -19.60 -1.03 -5.15
CA PHE A 8 -19.84 -0.05 -4.09
C PHE A 8 -19.87 1.37 -4.64
N SER A 9 -20.79 2.18 -4.12
CA SER A 9 -20.81 3.58 -4.49
C SER A 9 -19.51 4.26 -4.03
N ARG A 10 -19.04 5.25 -4.80
CA ARG A 10 -17.84 6.02 -4.45
C ARG A 10 -17.91 6.68 -3.09
N LYS A 11 -19.13 7.06 -2.63
CA LYS A 11 -19.33 7.62 -1.29
C LYS A 11 -19.02 6.62 -0.18
N VAL A 12 -19.24 5.33 -0.44
CA VAL A 12 -18.88 4.24 0.48
C VAL A 12 -17.37 4.04 0.46
N LEU A 13 -16.76 3.89 -0.73
CA LEU A 13 -15.32 3.71 -0.88
C LEU A 13 -14.50 4.90 -0.33
N ASP A 14 -15.06 6.11 -0.39
CA ASP A 14 -14.43 7.28 0.23
C ASP A 14 -14.35 7.20 1.76
N ARG A 15 -15.20 6.42 2.38
CA ARG A 15 -15.29 6.26 3.84
C ARG A 15 -14.74 4.94 4.36
N ALA A 16 -14.49 3.99 3.49
CA ALA A 16 -14.01 2.66 3.85
C ALA A 16 -12.49 2.53 3.65
N MET A 17 -11.87 1.71 4.46
CA MET A 17 -10.59 1.08 4.19
C MET A 17 -10.90 -0.33 3.69
N SER A 18 -10.36 -0.69 2.52
CA SER A 18 -10.68 -1.94 1.85
C SER A 18 -9.59 -2.96 2.11
N VAL A 19 -9.96 -4.13 2.61
CA VAL A 19 -9.03 -5.25 2.81
C VAL A 19 -9.41 -6.37 1.87
N GLU A 20 -8.45 -6.84 1.08
CA GLU A 20 -8.59 -7.99 0.19
C GLU A 20 -8.01 -9.23 0.87
N MET A 21 -8.80 -10.29 0.93
CA MET A 21 -8.41 -11.56 1.55
C MET A 21 -8.49 -12.67 0.51
N ASN A 22 -7.49 -12.74 -0.36
CA ASN A 22 -7.47 -13.65 -1.50
C ASN A 22 -6.66 -14.94 -1.26
N GLU A 23 -5.78 -14.94 -0.27
CA GLU A 23 -4.96 -16.10 0.03
C GLU A 23 -5.74 -17.06 0.91
N VAL A 24 -6.04 -18.25 0.37
CA VAL A 24 -6.65 -19.35 1.12
C VAL A 24 -5.61 -20.43 1.33
N ASN A 25 -5.24 -20.64 2.58
CA ASN A 25 -4.36 -21.73 2.96
C ASN A 25 -5.19 -22.98 3.32
N TYR A 26 -5.35 -23.88 2.38
CA TYR A 26 -6.09 -25.13 2.60
C TYR A 26 -5.32 -26.10 3.53
N ASP A 27 -4.00 -26.01 3.63
CA ASP A 27 -3.21 -26.86 4.50
C ASP A 27 -3.48 -26.58 5.98
N SER A 28 -3.91 -25.37 6.30
CA SER A 28 -4.32 -25.00 7.67
C SER A 28 -5.53 -25.80 8.18
N PHE A 29 -6.35 -26.39 7.29
CA PHE A 29 -7.44 -27.27 7.68
C PHE A 29 -6.98 -28.69 8.00
N LEU A 30 -5.79 -29.09 7.54
CA LEU A 30 -5.22 -30.42 7.75
C LEU A 30 -4.25 -30.48 8.93
N THR A 31 -3.67 -29.35 9.26
CA THR A 31 -2.88 -29.20 10.48
C THR A 31 -3.85 -28.91 11.61
N ASP A 32 -3.83 -29.77 12.65
CA ASP A 32 -4.42 -29.38 13.93
C ASP A 32 -3.68 -28.10 14.34
N THR A 33 -4.25 -26.96 13.95
CA THR A 33 -3.83 -25.66 14.44
C THR A 33 -4.22 -25.56 15.92
N THR A 34 -3.60 -26.38 16.70
CA THR A 34 -3.32 -26.02 18.07
C THR A 34 -2.27 -24.94 17.96
N ASP A 35 -2.72 -23.91 17.42
CA ASP A 35 -2.05 -22.76 16.95
C ASP A 35 -1.25 -22.20 18.10
N ASP A 36 0.03 -22.53 18.16
CA ASP A 36 0.90 -21.95 19.18
C ASP A 36 0.91 -20.42 19.02
N ASP A 37 0.67 -19.93 17.79
CA ASP A 37 0.51 -18.50 17.50
C ASP A 37 -0.84 -17.97 18.01
N LEU A 38 -1.96 -18.68 17.79
CA LEU A 38 -3.26 -18.33 18.38
C LEU A 38 -3.24 -18.46 19.90
N LYS A 39 -2.60 -19.50 20.44
CA LYS A 39 -2.39 -19.61 21.89
C LYS A 39 -1.51 -18.51 22.44
N ALA A 40 -0.46 -18.10 21.70
CA ALA A 40 0.38 -16.99 22.08
C ALA A 40 -0.41 -15.67 22.06
N ILE A 41 -1.26 -15.45 21.06
CA ILE A 41 -2.14 -14.28 20.97
C ILE A 41 -3.19 -14.32 22.10
N VAL A 42 -3.88 -15.45 22.29
CA VAL A 42 -4.87 -15.62 23.37
C VAL A 42 -4.21 -15.43 24.73
N LYS A 43 -3.03 -16.01 24.95
CA LYS A 43 -2.27 -15.84 26.19
C LYS A 43 -1.82 -14.39 26.39
N ALA A 44 -1.38 -13.71 25.35
CA ALA A 44 -1.03 -12.29 25.42
C ALA A 44 -2.26 -11.41 25.73
N LEU A 45 -3.45 -11.78 25.22
CA LEU A 45 -4.71 -11.11 25.53
C LEU A 45 -5.19 -11.40 26.94
N GLU A 46 -4.96 -12.62 27.46
CA GLU A 46 -5.31 -13.00 28.84
C GLU A 46 -4.34 -12.43 29.90
N GLU A 47 -3.06 -12.24 29.52
CA GLU A 47 -2.03 -11.65 30.37
C GLU A 47 -2.06 -10.12 30.40
N ASN A 48 -2.64 -9.48 29.38
CA ASN A 48 -2.90 -8.06 29.37
C ASN A 48 -4.23 -7.79 30.09
N ASP A 49 -4.11 -7.12 31.20
CA ASP A 49 -5.25 -6.71 32.05
C ASP A 49 -6.30 -5.99 31.17
N ASP A 50 -7.60 -6.18 31.47
CA ASP A 50 -8.76 -5.64 30.72
C ASP A 50 -8.69 -4.13 30.36
N ALA A 51 -7.77 -3.40 30.96
CA ALA A 51 -7.51 -1.99 30.68
C ALA A 51 -7.01 -1.73 29.24
N ASP A 52 -6.14 -2.59 28.70
CA ASP A 52 -5.51 -2.37 27.39
C ASP A 52 -6.49 -2.64 26.24
N LEU A 53 -7.37 -3.64 26.39
CA LEU A 53 -8.43 -3.90 25.42
C LEU A 53 -9.48 -2.77 25.38
N ASN A 54 -9.80 -2.22 26.54
CA ASN A 54 -10.70 -1.07 26.62
C ASN A 54 -10.07 0.17 26.00
N GLU A 55 -8.76 0.36 26.09
CA GLU A 55 -8.05 1.46 25.44
C GLU A 55 -8.03 1.33 23.92
N LEU A 56 -7.90 0.11 23.38
CA LEU A 56 -8.03 -0.19 21.96
C LEU A 56 -9.45 0.04 21.41
N LEU A 57 -10.47 -0.16 22.24
CA LEU A 57 -11.88 0.01 21.89
C LEU A 57 -12.42 1.42 22.15
N VAL A 58 -11.64 2.29 22.78
CA VAL A 58 -12.03 3.70 22.97
C VAL A 58 -12.01 4.39 21.62
N ASP A 59 -13.15 4.97 21.23
CA ASP A 59 -13.29 5.82 20.07
C ASP A 59 -12.47 7.10 20.26
N ARG A 60 -11.20 7.07 19.82
CA ARG A 60 -10.32 8.24 19.82
C ARG A 60 -10.60 9.03 18.57
N HIS A 61 -11.27 10.15 18.71
CA HIS A 61 -11.38 11.12 17.63
C HIS A 61 -10.05 11.88 17.51
N ILE A 62 -9.21 11.49 16.55
CA ILE A 62 -7.92 12.12 16.27
C ILE A 62 -8.03 12.86 14.92
N GLU A 63 -7.60 14.11 14.89
CA GLU A 63 -7.41 14.84 13.64
C GLU A 63 -5.93 14.82 13.22
N ALA A 64 -5.66 14.71 11.92
CA ALA A 64 -4.28 14.67 11.40
C ALA A 64 -3.44 15.88 11.86
N ARG A 65 -4.04 17.05 12.04
CA ARG A 65 -3.34 18.26 12.51
C ARG A 65 -2.75 18.11 13.92
N GLU A 66 -3.29 17.21 14.74
CA GLU A 66 -2.84 16.97 16.10
C GLU A 66 -1.58 16.13 16.15
N ILE A 67 -1.36 15.30 15.11
CA ILE A 67 -0.25 14.33 15.03
C ILE A 67 0.83 14.72 14.01
N ILE A 68 0.64 15.79 13.23
CA ILE A 68 1.59 16.21 12.19
C ILE A 68 2.99 16.48 12.75
N ASP A 69 3.07 17.12 13.91
CA ASP A 69 4.35 17.46 14.54
C ASP A 69 5.09 16.20 15.03
N GLU A 70 4.35 15.18 15.50
CA GLU A 70 4.91 13.90 15.93
C GLU A 70 5.42 13.07 14.74
N LEU A 71 4.73 13.14 13.61
CA LEU A 71 5.13 12.46 12.38
C LEU A 71 6.34 13.12 11.69
N GLY A 72 6.53 14.42 11.86
CA GLY A 72 7.68 15.17 11.35
C GLY A 72 7.88 15.03 9.83
N GLU A 73 9.02 14.49 9.40
CA GLU A 73 9.36 14.33 7.97
C GLU A 73 8.46 13.30 7.28
N ASP A 74 7.99 12.29 7.98
CA ASP A 74 7.08 11.29 7.41
C ASP A 74 5.71 11.89 7.05
N ALA A 75 5.24 12.90 7.80
CA ALA A 75 4.03 13.64 7.43
C ALA A 75 4.24 14.41 6.13
N LYS A 76 5.38 15.09 5.97
CA LYS A 76 5.70 15.83 4.74
C LYS A 76 5.79 14.88 3.55
N PHE A 77 6.51 13.78 3.71
CA PHE A 77 6.65 12.75 2.68
C PHE A 77 5.27 12.19 2.27
N THR A 78 4.44 11.83 3.25
CA THR A 78 3.08 11.32 3.00
C THR A 78 2.23 12.33 2.20
N ILE A 79 2.27 13.59 2.57
CA ILE A 79 1.52 14.63 1.86
C ILE A 79 2.06 14.85 0.45
N ASP A 80 3.37 14.84 0.24
CA ASP A 80 3.96 15.00 -1.10
C ASP A 80 3.67 13.78 -1.99
N TYR A 81 3.72 12.58 -1.46
CA TYR A 81 3.29 11.37 -2.14
C TYR A 81 1.81 11.46 -2.59
N LEU A 82 0.92 11.85 -1.71
CA LEU A 82 -0.50 12.00 -2.04
C LEU A 82 -0.76 13.14 -3.03
N LYS A 83 0.01 14.25 -2.98
CA LYS A 83 -0.09 15.33 -3.98
C LYS A 83 0.23 14.84 -5.38
N ARG A 84 1.29 14.03 -5.57
CA ARG A 84 1.68 13.45 -6.86
C ARG A 84 0.57 12.54 -7.39
N ILE A 85 0.07 11.62 -6.57
CA ILE A 85 -1.06 10.76 -6.94
C ILE A 85 -2.29 11.58 -7.30
N ASN A 86 -2.63 12.57 -6.49
CA ASN A 86 -3.82 13.38 -6.71
C ASN A 86 -3.70 14.28 -7.95
N ALA A 87 -2.49 14.75 -8.27
CA ALA A 87 -2.23 15.46 -9.52
C ALA A 87 -2.45 14.57 -10.75
N LEU A 88 -2.00 13.31 -10.70
CA LEU A 88 -2.30 12.33 -11.74
C LEU A 88 -3.80 12.08 -11.90
N LEU A 89 -4.53 12.03 -10.79
CA LEU A 89 -5.97 11.74 -10.77
C LEU A 89 -6.86 12.97 -11.02
N GLU A 90 -6.28 14.16 -11.24
CA GLU A 90 -7.02 15.39 -11.54
C GLU A 90 -7.93 15.20 -12.75
N GLY A 91 -9.15 15.72 -12.68
CA GLY A 91 -10.15 15.59 -13.75
C GLY A 91 -10.73 14.19 -13.92
N THR A 92 -10.28 13.21 -13.13
CA THR A 92 -10.85 11.86 -13.12
C THR A 92 -11.84 11.67 -11.96
N PRO A 93 -12.71 10.67 -12.06
CA PRO A 93 -13.58 10.33 -10.94
C PRO A 93 -12.87 9.71 -9.74
N PHE A 94 -11.57 9.46 -9.84
CA PHE A 94 -10.75 8.82 -8.79
C PHE A 94 -10.03 9.82 -7.90
N LYS A 95 -10.13 11.12 -8.18
CA LYS A 95 -9.49 12.18 -7.41
C LYS A 95 -9.73 12.01 -5.91
N LEU A 96 -8.66 12.22 -5.12
CA LEU A 96 -8.69 12.14 -3.67
C LEU A 96 -9.16 13.47 -3.06
N GLY A 97 -9.93 13.40 -1.99
CA GLY A 97 -10.31 14.55 -1.18
C GLY A 97 -9.42 14.71 0.07
N TYR A 98 -9.66 15.77 0.83
CA TYR A 98 -8.95 16.05 2.10
C TYR A 98 -9.03 14.91 3.11
N ARG A 99 -10.13 14.14 3.09
CA ARG A 99 -10.29 12.98 3.95
C ARG A 99 -9.19 11.96 3.74
N ALA A 100 -8.81 11.66 2.50
CA ALA A 100 -7.75 10.70 2.22
C ALA A 100 -6.40 11.13 2.83
N ALA A 101 -6.08 12.43 2.81
CA ALA A 101 -4.85 12.92 3.45
C ALA A 101 -4.93 12.80 4.99
N ASN A 102 -6.06 13.15 5.59
CA ASN A 102 -6.28 12.98 7.02
C ASN A 102 -6.17 11.51 7.44
N GLU A 103 -6.84 10.61 6.73
CA GLU A 103 -6.81 9.17 6.99
C GLU A 103 -5.41 8.57 6.78
N ALA A 104 -4.63 9.04 5.79
CA ALA A 104 -3.27 8.55 5.56
C ALA A 104 -2.34 8.89 6.74
N LEU A 105 -2.42 10.12 7.26
CA LEU A 105 -1.60 10.53 8.40
C LEU A 105 -1.99 9.78 9.68
N ILE A 106 -3.29 9.62 9.94
CA ILE A 106 -3.78 8.83 11.09
C ILE A 106 -3.36 7.37 10.95
N TYR A 107 -3.48 6.79 9.75
CA TYR A 107 -3.05 5.42 9.49
C TYR A 107 -1.55 5.23 9.71
N LEU A 108 -0.74 6.20 9.28
CA LEU A 108 0.70 6.18 9.48
C LEU A 108 1.06 6.24 10.98
N GLN A 109 0.41 7.13 11.75
CA GLN A 109 0.60 7.21 13.20
C GLN A 109 0.23 5.90 13.89
N ALA A 110 -0.95 5.37 13.59
CA ALA A 110 -1.39 4.09 14.14
C ALA A 110 -0.43 2.94 13.78
N SER A 111 0.08 2.89 12.53
CA SER A 111 1.05 1.88 12.11
C SER A 111 2.33 1.94 12.95
N LYS A 112 2.81 3.14 13.28
CA LYS A 112 3.98 3.32 14.15
C LYS A 112 3.70 2.86 15.59
N GLU A 113 2.55 3.21 16.14
CA GLU A 113 2.14 2.82 17.49
C GLU A 113 2.00 1.31 17.62
N PHE A 114 1.50 0.62 16.60
CA PHE A 114 1.30 -0.83 16.58
C PHE A 114 2.48 -1.62 16.00
N GLY A 115 3.69 -1.08 16.06
CA GLY A 115 4.93 -1.81 15.78
C GLY A 115 5.29 -1.97 14.30
N GLN A 116 4.69 -1.18 13.41
CA GLN A 116 5.11 -1.05 12.02
C GLN A 116 5.70 0.35 11.76
N PRO A 117 6.91 0.64 12.22
CA PRO A 117 7.47 1.98 12.14
C PRO A 117 7.81 2.43 10.71
N ASN A 118 7.82 1.52 9.75
CA ASN A 118 8.22 1.80 8.37
C ASN A 118 7.13 2.55 7.61
N CYS A 119 7.38 3.83 7.33
CA CYS A 119 6.50 4.71 6.56
C CYS A 119 6.16 4.15 5.17
N VAL A 120 7.12 3.49 4.50
CA VAL A 120 6.93 2.88 3.18
C VAL A 120 5.90 1.77 3.23
N ALA A 121 5.99 0.87 4.20
CA ALA A 121 5.03 -0.22 4.35
C ALA A 121 3.62 0.29 4.68
N ALA A 122 3.52 1.31 5.52
CA ALA A 122 2.24 1.94 5.84
C ALA A 122 1.61 2.61 4.60
N LEU A 123 2.39 3.33 3.80
CA LEU A 123 1.89 3.97 2.58
C LEU A 123 1.57 2.97 1.46
N ASP A 124 2.33 1.88 1.35
CA ASP A 124 2.02 0.78 0.43
C ASP A 124 0.65 0.17 0.75
N ASN A 125 0.41 -0.18 2.01
CA ASN A 125 -0.87 -0.69 2.48
C ASN A 125 -2.00 0.34 2.30
N PHE A 126 -1.77 1.61 2.65
CA PHE A 126 -2.75 2.68 2.45
C PHE A 126 -3.12 2.83 0.96
N THR A 127 -2.12 2.77 0.08
CA THR A 127 -2.32 2.84 -1.38
C THR A 127 -3.19 1.68 -1.86
N LEU A 128 -2.92 0.47 -1.40
CA LEU A 128 -3.71 -0.71 -1.71
C LEU A 128 -5.17 -0.53 -1.25
N MET A 129 -5.38 -0.22 0.03
CA MET A 129 -6.70 -0.20 0.65
C MET A 129 -7.56 0.99 0.24
N LYS A 130 -6.95 2.16 -0.03
CA LYS A 130 -7.69 3.42 -0.19
C LYS A 130 -7.63 3.99 -1.60
N ILE A 131 -6.51 3.83 -2.30
CA ILE A 131 -6.32 4.43 -3.61
C ILE A 131 -6.72 3.45 -4.71
N LEU A 132 -6.15 2.25 -4.72
CA LEU A 132 -6.42 1.27 -5.77
C LEU A 132 -7.86 0.74 -5.73
N SER A 133 -8.45 0.60 -4.55
CA SER A 133 -9.83 0.16 -4.37
C SER A 133 -10.88 1.05 -5.08
N ARG A 134 -10.50 2.26 -5.48
CA ARG A 134 -11.37 3.23 -6.18
C ARG A 134 -11.23 3.18 -7.69
N ILE A 135 -10.19 2.51 -8.20
CA ILE A 135 -9.86 2.51 -9.63
C ILE A 135 -10.58 1.36 -10.30
N GLU A 136 -11.50 1.73 -11.18
CA GLU A 136 -12.28 0.80 -11.97
C GLU A 136 -12.64 1.41 -13.33
N GLY A 137 -12.72 0.61 -14.35
CA GLY A 137 -13.20 1.05 -15.66
C GLY A 137 -12.55 0.33 -16.82
N ASP A 138 -12.94 0.77 -18.01
CA ASP A 138 -12.40 0.32 -19.28
C ASP A 138 -11.12 1.09 -19.67
N GLU A 139 -10.49 0.64 -20.75
CA GLU A 139 -9.30 1.28 -21.30
C GLU A 139 -9.53 2.76 -21.60
N THR A 140 -10.73 3.15 -22.05
CA THR A 140 -11.04 4.54 -22.41
C THR A 140 -11.06 5.44 -21.18
N LYS A 141 -11.64 4.95 -20.09
CA LYS A 141 -11.75 5.68 -18.81
C LYS A 141 -10.39 5.84 -18.12
N LEU A 142 -9.49 4.88 -18.30
CA LEU A 142 -8.17 4.88 -17.70
C LEU A 142 -7.08 5.48 -18.57
N LYS A 143 -7.35 5.69 -19.87
CA LYS A 143 -6.38 6.19 -20.83
C LYS A 143 -5.88 7.59 -20.46
N ILE A 144 -4.59 7.79 -20.62
CA ILE A 144 -3.94 9.10 -20.61
C ILE A 144 -3.64 9.47 -22.07
N THR A 145 -4.11 10.65 -22.47
CA THR A 145 -4.00 11.12 -23.85
C THR A 145 -2.85 12.11 -24.01
N THR A 146 -2.66 12.60 -25.24
CA THR A 146 -1.70 13.66 -25.53
C THR A 146 -2.29 15.06 -25.33
N SER A 147 -3.47 15.18 -24.72
CA SER A 147 -4.10 16.46 -24.40
C SER A 147 -3.22 17.31 -23.48
N GLU A 148 -3.33 18.64 -23.59
CA GLU A 148 -2.58 19.54 -22.70
C GLU A 148 -2.92 19.31 -21.22
N ALA A 149 -4.17 19.00 -20.91
CA ALA A 149 -4.60 18.67 -19.56
C ALA A 149 -3.90 17.41 -19.03
N ASP A 150 -3.76 16.36 -19.85
CA ASP A 150 -3.07 15.13 -19.46
C ASP A 150 -1.56 15.34 -19.33
N LYS A 151 -0.96 16.14 -20.22
CA LYS A 151 0.46 16.50 -20.09
C LYS A 151 0.74 17.27 -18.79
N GLU A 152 -0.16 18.20 -18.44
CA GLU A 152 -0.05 18.94 -17.19
C GLU A 152 -0.17 18.04 -15.96
N ARG A 153 -1.12 17.08 -15.97
CA ARG A 153 -1.29 16.08 -14.90
C ARG A 153 -0.02 15.25 -14.71
N ILE A 154 0.51 14.71 -15.81
CA ILE A 154 1.74 13.90 -15.81
C ILE A 154 2.92 14.71 -15.28
N SER A 155 3.08 15.95 -15.74
CA SER A 155 4.15 16.83 -15.29
C SER A 155 4.06 17.14 -13.80
N LYS A 156 2.86 17.50 -13.31
CA LYS A 156 2.62 17.78 -11.86
C LYS A 156 2.80 16.54 -10.99
N ALA A 157 2.45 15.37 -11.52
CA ALA A 157 2.62 14.09 -10.83
C ALA A 157 4.06 13.56 -10.92
N GLU A 158 4.91 14.20 -11.70
CA GLU A 158 6.32 13.81 -11.96
C GLU A 158 6.45 12.36 -12.47
N VAL A 159 5.52 11.94 -13.34
CA VAL A 159 5.55 10.61 -13.95
C VAL A 159 6.66 10.54 -15.00
N ASN A 160 7.51 9.54 -14.90
CA ASN A 160 8.42 9.19 -15.99
C ASN A 160 7.65 8.33 -17.02
N VAL A 161 7.30 8.97 -18.14
CA VAL A 161 6.47 8.35 -19.17
C VAL A 161 7.14 7.15 -19.83
N ASP A 162 8.47 7.20 -20.01
CA ASP A 162 9.21 6.12 -20.67
C ASP A 162 9.28 4.88 -19.77
N GLU A 163 9.49 5.08 -18.48
CA GLU A 163 9.42 4.00 -17.49
C GLU A 163 7.99 3.44 -17.36
N ALA A 164 6.98 4.31 -17.29
CA ALA A 164 5.59 3.88 -17.20
C ALA A 164 5.17 3.00 -18.39
N LYS A 165 5.62 3.34 -19.60
CA LYS A 165 5.33 2.59 -20.83
C LYS A 165 6.00 1.21 -20.91
N GLN A 166 6.98 0.91 -20.06
CA GLN A 166 7.58 -0.43 -20.00
C GLN A 166 6.57 -1.50 -19.54
N TYR A 167 5.50 -1.09 -18.87
CA TYR A 167 4.46 -1.97 -18.33
C TYR A 167 3.18 -2.01 -19.19
N GLY A 168 3.15 -1.29 -20.29
CA GLY A 168 2.03 -1.23 -21.23
C GLY A 168 1.74 0.17 -21.73
N ASP A 169 0.59 0.35 -22.38
CA ASP A 169 0.14 1.65 -22.83
C ASP A 169 -0.01 2.63 -21.67
N LEU A 170 0.30 3.89 -21.92
CA LEU A 170 0.22 4.93 -20.90
C LEU A 170 -1.24 5.14 -20.46
N ASN A 171 -1.51 4.74 -19.24
CA ASN A 171 -2.79 4.86 -18.57
C ASN A 171 -2.60 5.20 -17.07
N ILE A 172 -3.70 5.40 -16.35
CA ILE A 172 -3.65 5.75 -14.92
C ILE A 172 -2.91 4.69 -14.09
N LEU A 173 -3.07 3.40 -14.39
CA LEU A 173 -2.42 2.32 -13.63
C LEU A 173 -0.91 2.28 -13.87
N THR A 174 -0.44 2.39 -15.13
CA THR A 174 0.99 2.42 -15.45
C THR A 174 1.68 3.67 -14.88
N ALA A 175 0.98 4.81 -14.88
CA ALA A 175 1.47 6.04 -14.28
C ALA A 175 1.52 5.96 -12.73
N LEU A 176 0.50 5.38 -12.08
CA LEU A 176 0.51 5.13 -10.64
C LEU A 176 1.64 4.18 -10.24
N ARG A 177 1.83 3.09 -11.00
CA ARG A 177 2.93 2.16 -10.80
C ARG A 177 4.29 2.87 -10.78
N ASN A 178 4.49 3.78 -11.73
CA ASN A 178 5.72 4.57 -11.81
C ASN A 178 5.91 5.47 -10.59
N ILE A 179 4.87 6.22 -10.17
CA ILE A 179 4.93 7.08 -8.97
C ILE A 179 5.27 6.24 -7.73
N ILE A 180 4.56 5.14 -7.51
CA ILE A 180 4.73 4.27 -6.35
C ILE A 180 6.14 3.69 -6.32
N ASN A 181 6.62 3.14 -7.44
CA ASN A 181 7.95 2.55 -7.52
C ASN A 181 9.05 3.58 -7.23
N ARG A 182 8.95 4.78 -7.77
CA ARG A 182 9.94 5.84 -7.55
C ARG A 182 9.90 6.38 -6.12
N GLN A 183 8.71 6.59 -5.55
CA GLN A 183 8.58 7.19 -4.23
C GLN A 183 8.81 6.19 -3.09
N LEU A 184 8.24 5.00 -3.19
CA LEU A 184 8.32 3.99 -2.13
C LEU A 184 9.45 2.96 -2.38
N GLY A 185 9.84 2.74 -3.64
CA GLY A 185 10.92 1.83 -3.98
C GLY A 185 12.30 2.36 -3.60
N GLU A 186 12.56 3.65 -3.83
CA GLU A 186 13.83 4.30 -3.51
C GLU A 186 14.09 4.35 -1.98
N LEU A 187 13.05 4.65 -1.18
CA LEU A 187 13.18 4.65 0.28
C LEU A 187 13.49 3.27 0.87
N LYS A 188 12.98 2.21 0.23
CA LYS A 188 13.25 0.84 0.66
C LYS A 188 14.70 0.43 0.44
N GLU A 189 15.40 1.05 -0.50
CA GLU A 189 16.83 0.82 -0.73
C GLU A 189 17.69 1.50 0.34
N THR A 190 17.32 2.69 0.78
CA THR A 190 18.06 3.42 1.84
C THR A 190 17.89 2.79 3.22
N ASP A 191 16.71 2.24 3.54
CA ASP A 191 16.48 1.56 4.81
C ASP A 191 17.22 0.20 4.89
N ALA A 192 17.39 -0.49 3.75
CA ALA A 192 18.13 -1.75 3.70
C ALA A 192 19.63 -1.58 3.85
N GLU A 193 20.19 -0.42 3.49
CA GLU A 193 21.60 -0.11 3.67
C GLU A 193 21.95 0.29 5.11
N SER A 194 20.96 0.77 5.89
CA SER A 194 21.17 1.18 7.29
C SER A 194 21.08 0.03 8.31
N GLU A 195 20.49 -1.12 7.93
CA GLU A 195 20.36 -2.30 8.81
C GLU A 195 21.58 -3.27 8.73
N THR A 196 22.58 -3.01 7.88
CA THR A 196 23.71 -3.93 7.67
C THR A 196 24.96 -3.64 8.50
N ASP A 197 24.96 -2.67 9.44
CA ASP A 197 26.16 -2.25 10.17
C ASP A 197 26.32 -2.87 11.57
N ASP A 198 25.47 -3.82 11.99
CA ASP A 198 25.60 -4.52 13.27
C ASP A 198 25.61 -6.06 13.11
N THR A 199 26.57 -6.61 12.35
CA THR A 199 26.93 -8.02 12.47
C THR A 199 28.39 -8.18 12.86
N GLU A 200 28.62 -8.45 14.16
CA GLU A 200 29.88 -8.92 14.69
C GLU A 200 30.41 -10.12 13.90
N GLU A 201 31.60 -9.99 13.37
CA GLU A 201 32.38 -11.10 12.80
C GLU A 201 32.68 -12.13 13.88
N VAL A 202 31.93 -13.25 13.89
CA VAL A 202 32.39 -14.47 14.53
C VAL A 202 33.04 -15.34 13.47
N ALA A 203 34.36 -15.34 13.47
CA ALA A 203 35.16 -16.24 12.65
C ALA A 203 34.97 -17.68 13.13
N THR A 204 34.40 -18.55 12.29
CA THR A 204 34.58 -20.00 12.37
C THR A 204 35.01 -20.54 11.03
N GLU A 205 36.26 -21.03 11.01
CA GLU A 205 36.80 -21.87 9.95
C GLU A 205 35.93 -23.13 9.83
N ASN A 206 35.34 -23.37 8.67
CA ASN A 206 35.25 -24.64 7.98
C ASN A 206 34.45 -24.45 6.69
N GLY A 207 35.07 -24.87 5.59
CA GLY A 207 34.55 -24.71 4.25
C GLY A 207 33.26 -25.49 4.00
N GLU A 208 32.24 -24.77 3.61
CA GLU A 208 31.10 -25.28 2.84
C GLU A 208 30.51 -24.13 2.01
N GLU A 209 29.99 -24.48 0.86
CA GLU A 209 29.55 -23.65 -0.24
C GLU A 209 28.75 -22.42 0.21
N LYS A 210 29.17 -21.23 -0.27
CA LYS A 210 28.35 -19.99 -0.21
C LYS A 210 27.10 -20.21 -1.07
N VAL A 211 26.03 -20.65 -0.44
CA VAL A 211 24.69 -20.44 -0.97
C VAL A 211 24.48 -18.93 -0.89
N SER A 212 24.53 -18.26 -2.02
CA SER A 212 24.14 -16.86 -2.16
C SER A 212 22.67 -16.75 -1.78
N THR A 213 22.41 -16.34 -0.55
CA THR A 213 21.07 -15.91 -0.15
C THR A 213 20.80 -14.59 -0.86
N GLU A 214 20.33 -14.66 -2.11
CA GLU A 214 19.67 -13.52 -2.74
C GLU A 214 18.51 -13.16 -1.83
N GLN A 215 18.67 -12.10 -1.04
CA GLN A 215 17.56 -11.46 -0.34
C GLN A 215 16.57 -11.01 -1.41
N LYS A 216 15.52 -11.80 -1.64
CA LYS A 216 14.40 -11.43 -2.50
C LYS A 216 13.85 -10.09 -1.99
N LYS A 217 14.21 -9.01 -2.68
CA LYS A 217 13.68 -7.67 -2.43
C LYS A 217 12.14 -7.80 -2.37
N LYS A 218 11.56 -7.64 -1.18
CA LYS A 218 10.12 -7.86 -0.97
C LYS A 218 9.37 -6.79 -1.76
N GLU A 219 8.76 -7.19 -2.87
CA GLU A 219 8.01 -6.31 -3.76
C GLU A 219 6.83 -5.66 -3.02
N LEU A 220 6.53 -4.38 -3.33
CA LEU A 220 5.41 -3.65 -2.77
C LEU A 220 4.07 -4.31 -3.14
N GLN A 221 3.15 -4.43 -2.20
CA GLN A 221 1.86 -5.07 -2.42
C GLN A 221 0.99 -4.30 -3.41
N SER A 222 1.04 -2.96 -3.34
CA SER A 222 0.35 -2.09 -4.30
C SER A 222 0.85 -2.29 -5.72
N ILE A 223 2.16 -2.52 -5.93
CA ILE A 223 2.74 -2.83 -7.25
C ILE A 223 2.20 -4.16 -7.78
N LYS A 224 2.22 -5.22 -6.95
CA LYS A 224 1.65 -6.52 -7.33
C LYS A 224 0.19 -6.42 -7.73
N LYS A 225 -0.59 -5.66 -6.97
CA LYS A 225 -2.01 -5.45 -7.29
C LYS A 225 -2.19 -4.69 -8.61
N ILE A 226 -1.39 -3.64 -8.85
CA ILE A 226 -1.43 -2.91 -10.12
C ILE A 226 -1.08 -3.83 -11.30
N ASP A 227 -0.07 -4.69 -11.17
CA ASP A 227 0.32 -5.63 -12.23
C ASP A 227 -0.80 -6.65 -12.51
N SER A 228 -1.50 -7.11 -11.47
CA SER A 228 -2.72 -7.92 -11.62
C SER A 228 -3.83 -7.15 -12.34
N MET A 229 -4.09 -5.89 -11.94
CA MET A 229 -5.09 -5.03 -12.57
C MET A 229 -4.76 -4.70 -14.03
N LEU A 230 -3.48 -4.49 -14.37
CA LEU A 230 -3.03 -4.29 -15.75
C LEU A 230 -3.24 -5.55 -16.60
N SER A 231 -2.97 -6.72 -16.03
CA SER A 231 -3.20 -8.01 -16.70
C SER A 231 -4.69 -8.24 -16.97
N GLN A 232 -5.54 -7.88 -16.01
CA GLN A 232 -6.99 -7.92 -16.15
C GLN A 232 -7.47 -6.95 -17.23
N LEU A 233 -7.03 -5.69 -17.20
CA LEU A 233 -7.40 -4.68 -18.21
C LEU A 233 -7.04 -5.14 -19.61
N LYS A 234 -5.86 -5.75 -19.79
CA LYS A 234 -5.41 -6.29 -21.09
C LYS A 234 -6.24 -7.47 -21.58
N ARG A 235 -6.71 -8.34 -20.66
CA ARG A 235 -7.48 -9.54 -20.99
C ARG A 235 -8.95 -9.24 -21.23
N ASP A 236 -9.54 -8.44 -20.34
CA ASP A 236 -10.99 -8.26 -20.24
C ASP A 236 -11.45 -6.89 -20.74
N HIS A 237 -10.51 -6.00 -21.14
CA HIS A 237 -10.75 -4.60 -21.51
C HIS A 237 -11.47 -3.78 -20.42
N PHE A 238 -11.52 -4.31 -19.23
CA PHE A 238 -12.10 -3.70 -18.04
C PHE A 238 -11.33 -4.15 -16.81
N VAL A 239 -11.22 -3.27 -15.84
CA VAL A 239 -10.56 -3.57 -14.57
C VAL A 239 -11.40 -3.10 -13.39
N SER A 240 -11.38 -3.89 -12.34
CA SER A 240 -11.87 -3.53 -11.02
C SER A 240 -10.90 -4.06 -9.97
N PHE A 241 -10.78 -3.35 -8.86
CA PHE A 241 -9.98 -3.80 -7.72
C PHE A 241 -10.47 -5.16 -7.17
N TRP A 242 -11.77 -5.41 -7.25
CA TRP A 242 -12.47 -6.52 -6.60
C TRP A 242 -12.56 -7.82 -7.42
N ASN A 243 -11.92 -7.90 -8.54
CA ASN A 243 -11.93 -9.08 -9.42
C ASN A 243 -10.61 -9.83 -9.36
#